data_15c66863a38a02ccad6ff0743c90a11e
#
_entry.id   15c66863a38a02ccad6ff0743c90a11e
#
_cell.length_a   1.000
_cell.length_b   1.000
_cell.length_c   1.000
_cell.angle_alpha   90.00
_cell.angle_beta   90.00
_cell.angle_gamma   90.00
#
_symmetry.space_group_name_H-M   'P 1'
#
loop_
_entity.id
_entity.type
_entity.pdbx_description
1 polymer ?
#
loop_
_entity_poly.entity_id
_entity_poly.type
_entity_poly.pdbx_seq_one_letter_code
_entity_poly.pdbx_strand_id
1 'polypeptide(L)'
;MRTITSICLLFFCLVNYAQSTDEKLAAQFYENGEYEKAEGLYKKLYKQNSNSIYLYENYLNTLLALKEQKDAEKLVEKQIKENPSRLNNQVDLGYVYLHFDENEKANRYFDKLIKENVSGRNTVLILAQSFERRMLSDRAIQTYEQGVKKQGVIAFYAQLLASYRNTNNTKDLTDLAMEVIQADGSTFDYVTRVLDIVYEDGVASTYLQQRTLLYAQKHPSNQIFDELLLEVFLQQKKYTAALRQVKSLDKRNNNNGQRVLQLASLCVQNEEYNTAIEGYEYVIGLGKSYPNFLPSQQGLINSLYLKTTKSIKPNKEEVGVLIDKINLLVDANGTNYNTAASLYRLAELQVFYNDNVGAGVNILESIIKTPRLQSTFIAECKLLLGDAYLMQGNVWDAKLMYGQVDKQFKEDALGQEAKFKNAKLSYYEGDFDWAKSQLDILKTATTQLISNNAIELALLIQDNTGLDTTEDAMKEYAAAEFYLFQNNIAKCSEILNLLPFKYPNHTLNDEIFYLKARVQEKQGNYEEANKLYTAVYEKYGEDILADNALYRSAIITLQVL
;
A
#
# COMPACT_ATOMS: atom_id res chain seq x y z
N MET A 1 -71.99 4.53 0.06
CA MET A 1 -71.17 3.72 1.02
C MET A 1 -69.68 3.56 0.69
N ARG A 2 -69.19 3.95 -0.48
CA ARG A 2 -67.75 3.83 -0.84
C ARG A 2 -66.86 5.05 -0.43
N THR A 3 -67.48 6.18 -0.11
CA THR A 3 -66.72 7.41 0.24
C THR A 3 -66.42 7.55 1.74
N ILE A 4 -67.12 6.85 2.60
CA ILE A 4 -66.92 6.91 4.06
C ILE A 4 -65.78 5.96 4.50
N THR A 5 -65.63 4.83 3.80
CA THR A 5 -64.56 3.87 4.07
C THR A 5 -63.17 4.39 3.70
N SER A 6 -63.04 5.26 2.69
CA SER A 6 -61.74 5.87 2.29
C SER A 6 -61.25 6.95 3.27
N ILE A 7 -62.15 7.65 3.94
CA ILE A 7 -61.79 8.70 4.91
C ILE A 7 -61.32 8.07 6.23
N CYS A 8 -61.90 6.94 6.66
CA CYS A 8 -61.45 6.22 7.84
C CYS A 8 -60.07 5.55 7.64
N LEU A 9 -59.73 5.08 6.42
CA LEU A 9 -58.39 4.51 6.13
C LEU A 9 -57.29 5.60 6.07
N LEU A 10 -57.61 6.81 5.60
CA LEU A 10 -56.69 7.95 5.61
C LEU A 10 -56.40 8.47 7.03
N PHE A 11 -57.38 8.40 7.92
CA PHE A 11 -57.19 8.79 9.33
C PHE A 11 -56.37 7.76 10.12
N PHE A 12 -56.40 6.46 9.76
CA PHE A 12 -55.63 5.41 10.41
C PHE A 12 -54.15 5.39 9.98
N CYS A 13 -53.82 5.90 8.78
CA CYS A 13 -52.45 6.03 8.31
C CYS A 13 -51.72 7.27 8.87
N LEU A 14 -52.42 8.28 9.35
CA LEU A 14 -51.82 9.49 9.92
C LEU A 14 -51.51 9.38 11.42
N VAL A 15 -51.95 8.35 12.11
CA VAL A 15 -51.74 8.17 13.55
C VAL A 15 -50.41 7.47 13.86
N ASN A 16 -49.73 6.90 12.88
CA ASN A 16 -48.48 6.13 13.10
C ASN A 16 -47.16 6.90 12.84
N TYR A 17 -47.20 8.21 12.56
CA TYR A 17 -46.00 9.00 12.29
C TYR A 17 -45.90 10.36 13.01
N ALA A 18 -46.73 10.60 14.00
CA ALA A 18 -46.59 11.78 14.83
C ALA A 18 -45.99 11.37 16.18
N GLN A 19 -44.65 11.43 16.30
CA GLN A 19 -44.04 11.72 17.59
C GLN A 19 -44.86 12.87 18.19
N SER A 20 -45.43 12.68 19.37
CA SER A 20 -46.31 13.73 19.95
C SER A 20 -45.52 15.02 20.06
N THR A 21 -46.15 16.16 19.91
CA THR A 21 -45.50 17.47 20.07
C THR A 21 -44.76 17.55 21.39
N ASP A 22 -45.34 16.93 22.43
CA ASP A 22 -44.74 16.84 23.77
C ASP A 22 -43.47 16.00 23.79
N GLU A 23 -43.34 14.92 22.99
CA GLU A 23 -42.09 14.11 22.90
C GLU A 23 -40.97 14.91 22.26
N LYS A 24 -41.24 15.61 21.16
CA LYS A 24 -40.23 16.46 20.49
C LYS A 24 -39.78 17.60 21.41
N LEU A 25 -40.71 18.19 22.12
CA LEU A 25 -40.43 19.28 23.06
C LEU A 25 -39.59 18.77 24.26
N ALA A 26 -39.93 17.59 24.79
CA ALA A 26 -39.15 16.97 25.87
C ALA A 26 -37.70 16.67 25.44
N ALA A 27 -37.50 16.13 24.23
CA ALA A 27 -36.19 15.89 23.68
C ALA A 27 -35.38 17.18 23.49
N GLN A 28 -36.03 18.24 22.96
CA GLN A 28 -35.39 19.54 22.79
C GLN A 28 -34.99 20.17 24.15
N PHE A 29 -35.83 20.09 25.19
CA PHE A 29 -35.43 20.54 26.52
C PHE A 29 -34.25 19.74 27.08
N TYR A 30 -34.21 18.43 26.86
CA TYR A 30 -33.12 17.59 27.28
C TYR A 30 -31.80 17.98 26.59
N GLU A 31 -31.85 18.17 25.27
CA GLU A 31 -30.69 18.58 24.46
C GLU A 31 -30.18 19.98 24.83
N ASN A 32 -31.07 20.88 25.23
CA ASN A 32 -30.72 22.23 25.69
C ASN A 32 -30.23 22.28 27.16
N GLY A 33 -30.18 21.14 27.86
CA GLY A 33 -29.80 21.08 29.26
C GLY A 33 -30.90 21.55 30.24
N GLU A 34 -32.13 21.77 29.78
CA GLU A 34 -33.28 22.19 30.58
C GLU A 34 -33.99 20.96 31.21
N TYR A 35 -33.23 20.21 32.03
CA TYR A 35 -33.63 18.87 32.49
C TYR A 35 -34.89 18.85 33.33
N GLU A 36 -35.18 19.87 34.15
CA GLU A 36 -36.40 19.98 34.95
C GLU A 36 -37.65 20.08 34.06
N LYS A 37 -37.56 20.80 32.93
CA LYS A 37 -38.67 20.89 31.97
C LYS A 37 -38.82 19.58 31.20
N ALA A 38 -37.74 18.95 30.81
CA ALA A 38 -37.73 17.65 30.17
C ALA A 38 -38.34 16.57 31.08
N GLU A 39 -37.98 16.56 32.38
CA GLU A 39 -38.52 15.63 33.38
C GLU A 39 -40.04 15.72 33.47
N GLY A 40 -40.57 16.93 33.62
CA GLY A 40 -42.03 17.14 33.70
C GLY A 40 -42.80 16.56 32.51
N LEU A 41 -42.25 16.71 31.29
CA LEU A 41 -42.84 16.17 30.08
C LEU A 41 -42.66 14.66 29.96
N TYR A 42 -41.43 14.14 30.16
CA TYR A 42 -41.17 12.69 30.08
C TYR A 42 -41.95 11.92 31.15
N LYS A 43 -42.09 12.42 32.35
CA LYS A 43 -42.92 11.86 33.42
C LYS A 43 -44.38 11.74 33.04
N LYS A 44 -44.96 12.80 32.41
CA LYS A 44 -46.33 12.81 31.91
C LYS A 44 -46.51 11.78 30.78
N LEU A 45 -45.61 11.79 29.79
CA LEU A 45 -45.66 10.90 28.63
C LEU A 45 -45.47 9.43 29.05
N TYR A 46 -44.53 9.14 29.94
CA TYR A 46 -44.28 7.81 30.45
C TYR A 46 -45.51 7.27 31.26
N LYS A 47 -46.20 8.12 32.03
CA LYS A 47 -47.46 7.71 32.70
C LYS A 47 -48.57 7.31 31.70
N GLN A 48 -48.60 7.93 30.52
CA GLN A 48 -49.55 7.61 29.47
C GLN A 48 -49.19 6.34 28.72
N ASN A 49 -47.88 6.06 28.53
CA ASN A 49 -47.39 4.89 27.83
C ASN A 49 -46.15 4.32 28.51
N SER A 50 -46.33 3.62 29.62
CA SER A 50 -45.25 3.02 30.42
C SER A 50 -44.53 1.88 29.72
N ASN A 51 -45.06 1.31 28.62
CA ASN A 51 -44.45 0.25 27.86
C ASN A 51 -43.48 0.75 26.78
N SER A 52 -43.47 2.05 26.49
CA SER A 52 -42.54 2.65 25.53
C SER A 52 -41.13 2.63 26.08
N ILE A 53 -40.25 1.88 25.41
CA ILE A 53 -38.81 1.81 25.72
C ILE A 53 -38.19 3.21 25.55
N TYR A 54 -38.54 3.91 24.50
CA TYR A 54 -38.05 5.26 24.21
C TYR A 54 -38.34 6.23 25.35
N LEU A 55 -39.59 6.27 25.84
CA LEU A 55 -40.00 7.16 26.93
C LEU A 55 -39.33 6.78 28.25
N TYR A 56 -39.21 5.46 28.51
CA TYR A 56 -38.50 4.98 29.69
C TYR A 56 -37.05 5.40 29.70
N GLU A 57 -36.32 5.17 28.60
CA GLU A 57 -34.89 5.50 28.50
C GLU A 57 -34.63 7.00 28.64
N ASN A 58 -35.43 7.83 27.94
CA ASN A 58 -35.23 9.28 28.04
C ASN A 58 -35.62 9.81 29.41
N TYR A 59 -36.68 9.28 30.04
CA TYR A 59 -37.04 9.66 31.40
C TYR A 59 -35.97 9.26 32.41
N LEU A 60 -35.42 8.05 32.30
CA LEU A 60 -34.31 7.61 33.15
C LEU A 60 -33.07 8.51 32.96
N ASN A 61 -32.67 8.77 31.71
CA ASN A 61 -31.52 9.62 31.41
C ASN A 61 -31.73 11.06 31.95
N THR A 62 -32.96 11.58 31.91
CA THR A 62 -33.30 12.90 32.48
C THR A 62 -33.15 12.90 34.00
N LEU A 63 -33.64 11.86 34.69
CA LEU A 63 -33.47 11.73 36.16
C LEU A 63 -32.00 11.60 36.56
N LEU A 64 -31.17 10.90 35.76
CA LEU A 64 -29.74 10.80 35.98
C LEU A 64 -29.06 12.17 35.82
N ALA A 65 -29.41 12.93 34.78
CA ALA A 65 -28.87 14.28 34.56
C ALA A 65 -29.27 15.26 35.69
N LEU A 66 -30.46 15.12 36.24
CA LEU A 66 -30.93 15.87 37.40
C LEU A 66 -30.34 15.41 38.75
N LYS A 67 -29.61 14.30 38.75
CA LYS A 67 -29.06 13.64 39.97
C LYS A 67 -30.16 13.19 40.94
N GLU A 68 -31.33 12.81 40.45
CA GLU A 68 -32.48 12.33 41.23
C GLU A 68 -32.42 10.80 41.45
N GLN A 69 -31.46 10.34 42.26
CA GLN A 69 -31.18 8.92 42.49
C GLN A 69 -32.42 8.12 42.88
N LYS A 70 -33.16 8.56 43.89
CA LYS A 70 -34.34 7.82 44.41
C LYS A 70 -35.44 7.62 43.40
N ASP A 71 -35.66 8.61 42.53
CA ASP A 71 -36.70 8.52 41.50
C ASP A 71 -36.21 7.70 40.31
N ALA A 72 -34.92 7.75 39.97
CA ALA A 72 -34.31 6.86 38.99
C ALA A 72 -34.39 5.36 39.43
N GLU A 73 -34.02 5.07 40.68
CA GLU A 73 -34.13 3.70 41.24
C GLU A 73 -35.59 3.23 41.20
N LYS A 74 -36.54 4.01 41.70
CA LYS A 74 -37.98 3.66 41.67
C LYS A 74 -38.52 3.43 40.26
N LEU A 75 -38.08 4.23 39.28
CA LEU A 75 -38.51 4.08 37.88
C LEU A 75 -38.01 2.73 37.35
N VAL A 76 -36.73 2.40 37.56
CA VAL A 76 -36.13 1.15 37.06
C VAL A 76 -36.70 -0.06 37.79
N GLU A 77 -36.82 -0.01 39.14
CA GLU A 77 -37.43 -1.09 39.93
C GLU A 77 -38.87 -1.40 39.50
N LYS A 78 -39.66 -0.34 39.20
CA LYS A 78 -40.98 -0.52 38.63
C LYS A 78 -40.94 -1.27 37.28
N GLN A 79 -40.05 -0.88 36.40
CA GLN A 79 -39.88 -1.57 35.12
C GLN A 79 -39.42 -3.02 35.27
N ILE A 80 -38.55 -3.31 36.22
CA ILE A 80 -38.13 -4.71 36.52
C ILE A 80 -39.33 -5.52 37.03
N LYS A 81 -40.18 -4.93 37.90
CA LYS A 81 -41.35 -5.61 38.44
C LYS A 81 -42.42 -5.86 37.37
N GLU A 82 -42.62 -4.92 36.45
CA GLU A 82 -43.57 -5.05 35.34
C GLU A 82 -43.04 -5.99 34.26
N ASN A 83 -41.75 -6.05 34.03
CA ASN A 83 -41.08 -6.81 32.98
C ASN A 83 -39.85 -7.56 33.50
N PRO A 84 -39.99 -8.58 34.35
CA PRO A 84 -38.87 -9.24 35.04
C PRO A 84 -37.90 -9.98 34.09
N SER A 85 -38.37 -10.36 32.91
CA SER A 85 -37.51 -11.02 31.88
C SER A 85 -36.67 -10.05 31.05
N ARG A 86 -36.89 -8.74 31.15
CA ARG A 86 -36.11 -7.72 30.42
C ARG A 86 -34.78 -7.44 31.13
N LEU A 87 -33.71 -8.11 30.71
CA LEU A 87 -32.37 -7.94 31.27
C LEU A 87 -31.83 -6.52 31.15
N ASN A 88 -32.26 -5.78 30.11
CA ASN A 88 -31.92 -4.35 29.95
C ASN A 88 -32.27 -3.52 31.19
N ASN A 89 -33.48 -3.72 31.74
CA ASN A 89 -33.92 -2.98 32.92
C ASN A 89 -33.09 -3.35 34.16
N GLN A 90 -32.68 -4.62 34.24
CA GLN A 90 -31.82 -5.07 35.34
C GLN A 90 -30.42 -4.45 35.23
N VAL A 91 -29.86 -4.34 34.02
CA VAL A 91 -28.59 -3.62 33.79
C VAL A 91 -28.73 -2.15 34.16
N ASP A 92 -29.87 -1.52 33.81
CA ASP A 92 -30.13 -0.12 34.12
C ASP A 92 -30.12 0.16 35.64
N LEU A 93 -30.58 -0.77 36.49
CA LEU A 93 -30.50 -0.58 37.94
C LEU A 93 -29.04 -0.52 38.44
N GLY A 94 -28.21 -1.43 37.98
CA GLY A 94 -26.78 -1.38 38.30
C GLY A 94 -26.09 -0.15 37.73
N TYR A 95 -26.54 0.32 36.55
CA TYR A 95 -26.04 1.56 35.94
C TYR A 95 -26.43 2.79 36.77
N VAL A 96 -27.65 2.83 37.35
CA VAL A 96 -28.04 3.89 38.30
C VAL A 96 -27.08 3.92 39.49
N TYR A 97 -26.77 2.77 40.09
CA TYR A 97 -25.79 2.72 41.19
C TYR A 97 -24.41 3.26 40.79
N LEU A 98 -23.90 2.92 39.61
CA LEU A 98 -22.64 3.46 39.10
C LEU A 98 -22.70 4.97 38.91
N HIS A 99 -23.81 5.50 38.37
CA HIS A 99 -23.96 6.93 38.12
C HIS A 99 -23.92 7.78 39.39
N PHE A 100 -24.29 7.18 40.53
CA PHE A 100 -24.28 7.84 41.85
C PHE A 100 -23.11 7.38 42.73
N ASP A 101 -22.01 6.92 42.13
CA ASP A 101 -20.76 6.49 42.78
C ASP A 101 -20.90 5.33 43.79
N GLU A 102 -22.02 4.60 43.77
CA GLU A 102 -22.22 3.36 44.55
C GLU A 102 -21.53 2.16 43.92
N ASN A 103 -20.24 2.29 43.60
CA ASN A 103 -19.47 1.33 42.79
C ASN A 103 -19.47 -0.10 43.35
N GLU A 104 -19.31 -0.26 44.67
CA GLU A 104 -19.32 -1.60 45.27
C GLU A 104 -20.69 -2.29 45.17
N LYS A 105 -21.78 -1.51 45.32
CA LYS A 105 -23.14 -2.03 45.19
C LYS A 105 -23.44 -2.42 43.75
N ALA A 106 -23.06 -1.58 42.78
CA ALA A 106 -23.19 -1.85 41.36
C ALA A 106 -22.43 -3.12 40.95
N ASN A 107 -21.17 -3.23 41.36
CA ASN A 107 -20.32 -4.37 41.03
C ASN A 107 -20.89 -5.69 41.57
N ARG A 108 -21.29 -5.71 42.84
CA ARG A 108 -21.95 -6.90 43.45
C ARG A 108 -23.24 -7.25 42.71
N TYR A 109 -24.02 -6.25 42.32
CA TYR A 109 -25.25 -6.45 41.58
C TYR A 109 -25.01 -7.05 40.20
N PHE A 110 -24.07 -6.50 39.44
CA PHE A 110 -23.70 -7.02 38.12
C PHE A 110 -23.10 -8.42 38.17
N ASP A 111 -22.23 -8.73 39.12
CA ASP A 111 -21.66 -10.06 39.28
C ASP A 111 -22.74 -11.11 39.54
N LYS A 112 -23.74 -10.75 40.38
CA LYS A 112 -24.91 -11.63 40.62
C LYS A 112 -25.73 -11.82 39.34
N LEU A 113 -26.03 -10.70 38.62
CA LEU A 113 -26.82 -10.71 37.39
C LEU A 113 -26.16 -11.59 36.32
N ILE A 114 -24.85 -11.45 36.12
CA ILE A 114 -24.10 -12.26 35.17
C ILE A 114 -24.18 -13.73 35.56
N LYS A 115 -23.88 -14.09 36.83
CA LYS A 115 -23.88 -15.46 37.31
C LYS A 115 -25.21 -16.16 37.10
N GLU A 116 -26.33 -15.47 37.31
CA GLU A 116 -27.68 -16.00 37.17
C GLU A 116 -28.11 -16.17 35.69
N ASN A 117 -27.52 -15.42 34.73
CA ASN A 117 -28.02 -15.34 33.36
C ASN A 117 -27.09 -15.93 32.28
N VAL A 118 -26.00 -16.64 32.64
CA VAL A 118 -25.04 -17.23 31.68
C VAL A 118 -25.35 -18.69 31.26
N SER A 119 -26.49 -19.23 31.62
CA SER A 119 -26.86 -20.63 31.32
C SER A 119 -27.40 -20.81 29.89
N GLY A 120 -28.04 -19.80 29.32
CA GLY A 120 -28.63 -19.84 27.98
C GLY A 120 -27.89 -18.94 27.01
N ARG A 121 -27.73 -19.37 25.76
CA ARG A 121 -27.05 -18.55 24.72
C ARG A 121 -27.72 -17.21 24.51
N ASN A 122 -29.04 -17.19 24.36
CA ASN A 122 -29.79 -15.95 24.12
C ASN A 122 -29.73 -14.99 25.32
N THR A 123 -29.76 -15.51 26.55
CA THR A 123 -29.66 -14.68 27.75
C THR A 123 -28.28 -14.02 27.87
N VAL A 124 -27.20 -14.75 27.55
CA VAL A 124 -25.83 -14.18 27.47
C VAL A 124 -25.76 -13.05 26.44
N LEU A 125 -26.28 -13.29 25.22
CA LEU A 125 -26.28 -12.26 24.16
C LEU A 125 -27.05 -11.01 24.58
N ILE A 126 -28.27 -11.16 25.10
CA ILE A 126 -29.11 -10.03 25.52
C ILE A 126 -28.45 -9.28 26.69
N LEU A 127 -27.89 -10.01 27.66
CA LEU A 127 -27.26 -9.38 28.83
C LEU A 127 -26.00 -8.59 28.42
N ALA A 128 -25.12 -9.20 27.63
CA ALA A 128 -23.92 -8.52 27.15
C ALA A 128 -24.24 -7.29 26.31
N GLN A 129 -25.20 -7.39 25.36
CA GLN A 129 -25.68 -6.24 24.58
C GLN A 129 -26.30 -5.15 25.46
N SER A 130 -26.93 -5.52 26.59
CA SER A 130 -27.47 -4.55 27.55
C SER A 130 -26.37 -3.78 28.25
N PHE A 131 -25.24 -4.42 28.55
CA PHE A 131 -24.04 -3.76 29.07
C PHE A 131 -23.40 -2.87 28.02
N GLU A 132 -23.25 -3.34 26.77
CA GLU A 132 -22.71 -2.55 25.65
C GLU A 132 -23.52 -1.28 25.41
N ARG A 133 -24.84 -1.35 25.47
CA ARG A 133 -25.73 -0.18 25.35
C ARG A 133 -25.43 0.89 26.40
N ARG A 134 -25.02 0.50 27.60
CA ARG A 134 -24.62 1.40 28.69
C ARG A 134 -23.11 1.71 28.70
N MET A 135 -22.39 1.37 27.62
CA MET A 135 -20.93 1.55 27.50
C MET A 135 -20.13 0.84 28.59
N LEU A 136 -20.68 -0.23 29.16
CA LEU A 136 -20.05 -1.07 30.17
C LEU A 136 -19.34 -2.25 29.50
N SER A 137 -18.36 -1.95 28.64
CA SER A 137 -17.67 -2.95 27.80
C SER A 137 -17.02 -4.07 28.60
N ASP A 138 -16.40 -3.76 29.75
CA ASP A 138 -15.78 -4.76 30.62
C ASP A 138 -16.81 -5.77 31.15
N ARG A 139 -18.04 -5.31 31.45
CA ARG A 139 -19.12 -6.18 31.92
C ARG A 139 -19.70 -7.03 30.79
N ALA A 140 -19.75 -6.48 29.57
CA ALA A 140 -20.13 -7.23 28.39
C ALA A 140 -19.12 -8.35 28.11
N ILE A 141 -17.82 -8.04 28.12
CA ILE A 141 -16.73 -9.01 27.97
C ILE A 141 -16.84 -10.10 29.06
N GLN A 142 -16.94 -9.72 30.32
CA GLN A 142 -17.12 -10.67 31.44
C GLN A 142 -18.32 -11.60 31.22
N THR A 143 -19.42 -11.07 30.68
CA THR A 143 -20.63 -11.85 30.39
C THR A 143 -20.36 -12.89 29.30
N TYR A 144 -19.73 -12.49 28.20
CA TYR A 144 -19.35 -13.41 27.13
C TYR A 144 -18.35 -14.47 27.61
N GLU A 145 -17.32 -14.08 28.37
CA GLU A 145 -16.33 -15.02 28.93
C GLU A 145 -16.99 -16.08 29.84
N GLN A 146 -17.92 -15.68 30.70
CA GLN A 146 -18.66 -16.62 31.53
C GLN A 146 -19.58 -17.52 30.68
N GLY A 147 -20.15 -16.98 29.60
CA GLY A 147 -20.89 -17.72 28.59
C GLY A 147 -20.00 -18.79 27.91
N VAL A 148 -18.79 -18.39 27.47
CA VAL A 148 -17.79 -19.28 26.86
C VAL A 148 -17.41 -20.42 27.81
N LYS A 149 -17.16 -20.15 29.10
CA LYS A 149 -16.85 -21.19 30.09
C LYS A 149 -17.95 -22.22 30.24
N LYS A 150 -19.21 -21.87 29.99
CA LYS A 150 -20.35 -22.79 30.13
C LYS A 150 -20.77 -23.49 28.85
N GLN A 151 -20.59 -22.84 27.70
CA GLN A 151 -21.18 -23.26 26.43
C GLN A 151 -20.15 -23.50 25.32
N GLY A 152 -18.87 -23.26 25.62
CA GLY A 152 -17.76 -23.38 24.66
C GLY A 152 -17.50 -22.10 23.85
N VAL A 153 -16.27 -21.98 23.34
CA VAL A 153 -15.77 -20.78 22.68
C VAL A 153 -16.56 -20.42 21.42
N ILE A 154 -17.00 -21.41 20.66
CA ILE A 154 -17.72 -21.21 19.40
C ILE A 154 -19.10 -20.55 19.59
N ALA A 155 -19.68 -20.65 20.77
CA ALA A 155 -21.00 -20.05 21.03
C ALA A 155 -20.99 -18.51 20.94
N PHE A 156 -19.90 -17.85 21.29
CA PHE A 156 -19.80 -16.39 21.43
C PHE A 156 -18.54 -15.78 20.82
N TYR A 157 -17.77 -16.52 20.03
CA TYR A 157 -16.47 -16.06 19.54
C TYR A 157 -16.54 -14.75 18.78
N ALA A 158 -17.55 -14.58 17.91
CA ALA A 158 -17.63 -13.40 17.07
C ALA A 158 -17.86 -12.12 17.90
N GLN A 159 -18.75 -12.20 18.89
CA GLN A 159 -19.05 -11.08 19.79
C GLN A 159 -17.86 -10.76 20.70
N LEU A 160 -17.24 -11.79 21.29
CA LEU A 160 -16.13 -11.59 22.21
C LEU A 160 -14.87 -11.08 21.49
N LEU A 161 -14.55 -11.61 20.32
CA LEU A 161 -13.47 -11.06 19.47
C LEU A 161 -13.72 -9.60 19.10
N ALA A 162 -14.97 -9.26 18.71
CA ALA A 162 -15.34 -7.88 18.42
C ALA A 162 -15.22 -6.97 19.65
N SER A 163 -15.62 -7.45 20.83
CA SER A 163 -15.51 -6.70 22.08
C SER A 163 -14.03 -6.42 22.45
N TYR A 164 -13.15 -7.43 22.36
CA TYR A 164 -11.71 -7.24 22.59
C TYR A 164 -11.09 -6.29 21.56
N ARG A 165 -11.49 -6.40 20.28
CA ARG A 165 -11.05 -5.47 19.24
C ARG A 165 -11.46 -4.03 19.55
N ASN A 166 -12.73 -3.80 19.90
CA ASN A 166 -13.28 -2.48 20.19
C ASN A 166 -12.67 -1.83 21.45
N THR A 167 -12.21 -2.64 22.40
CA THR A 167 -11.52 -2.19 23.62
C THR A 167 -10.01 -2.16 23.47
N ASN A 168 -9.47 -2.44 22.28
CA ASN A 168 -8.04 -2.55 22.00
C ASN A 168 -7.29 -3.53 22.90
N ASN A 169 -7.98 -4.57 23.36
CA ASN A 169 -7.38 -5.63 24.17
C ASN A 169 -6.73 -6.69 23.28
N THR A 170 -5.62 -6.33 22.64
CA THR A 170 -4.93 -7.12 21.61
C THR A 170 -4.39 -8.44 22.12
N LYS A 171 -4.06 -8.55 23.40
CA LYS A 171 -3.54 -9.77 24.02
C LYS A 171 -4.65 -10.83 24.12
N ASP A 172 -5.77 -10.51 24.76
CA ASP A 172 -6.88 -11.46 24.93
C ASP A 172 -7.56 -11.74 23.59
N LEU A 173 -7.59 -10.76 22.68
CA LEU A 173 -7.99 -10.95 21.28
C LEU A 173 -7.15 -12.05 20.61
N THR A 174 -5.83 -11.98 20.75
CA THR A 174 -4.90 -12.97 20.17
C THR A 174 -5.11 -14.35 20.80
N ASP A 175 -5.19 -14.44 22.13
CA ASP A 175 -5.36 -15.73 22.82
C ASP A 175 -6.69 -16.39 22.45
N LEU A 176 -7.77 -15.63 22.42
CA LEU A 176 -9.08 -16.12 21.99
C LEU A 176 -9.07 -16.56 20.51
N ALA A 177 -8.41 -15.79 19.64
CA ALA A 177 -8.27 -16.14 18.22
C ALA A 177 -7.64 -17.52 18.02
N MET A 178 -6.58 -17.84 18.79
CA MET A 178 -5.94 -19.15 18.74
C MET A 178 -6.90 -20.28 19.18
N GLU A 179 -7.65 -20.06 20.26
CA GLU A 179 -8.63 -21.04 20.77
C GLU A 179 -9.77 -21.28 19.78
N VAL A 180 -10.27 -20.21 19.16
CA VAL A 180 -11.36 -20.27 18.17
C VAL A 180 -10.94 -21.06 16.94
N ILE A 181 -9.79 -20.73 16.34
CA ILE A 181 -9.25 -21.45 15.17
C ILE A 181 -8.98 -22.92 15.49
N GLN A 182 -8.50 -23.21 16.70
CA GLN A 182 -8.29 -24.59 17.13
C GLN A 182 -9.59 -25.36 17.27
N ALA A 183 -10.65 -24.73 17.80
CA ALA A 183 -11.94 -25.36 18.02
C ALA A 183 -12.72 -25.56 16.71
N ASP A 184 -12.63 -24.61 15.77
CA ASP A 184 -13.28 -24.67 14.47
C ASP A 184 -12.46 -23.92 13.42
N GLY A 185 -11.73 -24.65 12.59
CA GLY A 185 -10.91 -24.09 11.51
C GLY A 185 -11.70 -23.31 10.45
N SER A 186 -13.01 -23.51 10.33
CA SER A 186 -13.83 -22.73 9.39
C SER A 186 -13.94 -21.25 9.76
N THR A 187 -13.57 -20.89 10.97
CA THR A 187 -13.55 -19.51 11.48
C THR A 187 -12.33 -18.70 11.01
N PHE A 188 -11.37 -19.33 10.34
CA PHE A 188 -10.07 -18.75 9.97
C PHE A 188 -10.18 -17.38 9.28
N ASP A 189 -10.99 -17.29 8.22
CA ASP A 189 -11.15 -16.05 7.46
C ASP A 189 -11.80 -14.91 8.28
N TYR A 190 -12.65 -15.25 9.23
CA TYR A 190 -13.23 -14.26 10.14
C TYR A 190 -12.19 -13.78 11.14
N VAL A 191 -11.47 -14.71 11.76
CA VAL A 191 -10.47 -14.42 12.79
C VAL A 191 -9.32 -13.60 12.22
N THR A 192 -8.79 -13.94 11.05
CA THR A 192 -7.70 -13.18 10.41
C THR A 192 -8.08 -11.73 10.12
N ARG A 193 -9.33 -11.47 9.71
CA ARG A 193 -9.84 -10.10 9.53
C ARG A 193 -9.96 -9.31 10.83
N VAL A 194 -10.30 -9.96 11.93
CA VAL A 194 -10.44 -9.29 13.24
C VAL A 194 -9.08 -8.97 13.86
N LEU A 195 -8.04 -9.72 13.48
CA LEU A 195 -6.66 -9.51 13.93
C LEU A 195 -5.97 -8.32 13.25
N ASP A 196 -6.62 -7.58 12.36
CA ASP A 196 -6.03 -6.44 11.64
C ASP A 196 -5.37 -5.42 12.57
N ILE A 197 -6.06 -5.03 13.67
CA ILE A 197 -5.53 -4.08 14.65
C ILE A 197 -4.26 -4.56 15.36
N VAL A 198 -4.06 -5.88 15.44
CA VAL A 198 -2.88 -6.47 16.09
C VAL A 198 -1.61 -6.21 15.28
N TYR A 199 -1.72 -6.09 13.96
CA TYR A 199 -0.58 -5.84 13.08
C TYR A 199 -0.06 -4.41 13.14
N GLU A 200 -0.90 -3.44 13.57
CA GLU A 200 -0.53 -2.03 13.69
C GLU A 200 0.38 -1.76 14.91
N ASP A 201 0.30 -2.62 15.93
CA ASP A 201 1.12 -2.55 17.14
C ASP A 201 2.25 -3.60 17.07
N GLY A 202 3.50 -3.15 17.04
CA GLY A 202 4.66 -4.03 16.94
C GLY A 202 4.80 -5.03 18.11
N VAL A 203 4.38 -4.66 19.32
CA VAL A 203 4.41 -5.54 20.50
C VAL A 203 3.31 -6.61 20.38
N ALA A 204 2.10 -6.19 20.07
CA ALA A 204 0.96 -7.10 19.87
C ALA A 204 1.21 -8.05 18.69
N SER A 205 1.75 -7.55 17.59
CA SER A 205 2.11 -8.35 16.41
C SER A 205 3.19 -9.40 16.73
N THR A 206 4.17 -9.03 17.55
CA THR A 206 5.19 -9.98 18.03
C THR A 206 4.57 -11.04 18.93
N TYR A 207 3.65 -10.67 19.82
CA TYR A 207 2.92 -11.61 20.66
C TYR A 207 2.09 -12.58 19.83
N LEU A 208 1.36 -12.08 18.81
CA LEU A 208 0.60 -12.92 17.88
C LEU A 208 1.51 -13.94 17.18
N GLN A 209 2.68 -13.51 16.68
CA GLN A 209 3.66 -14.41 16.06
C GLN A 209 4.09 -15.53 17.04
N GLN A 210 4.43 -15.18 18.28
CA GLN A 210 4.85 -16.15 19.30
C GLN A 210 3.73 -17.14 19.64
N ARG A 211 2.50 -16.66 19.80
CA ARG A 211 1.34 -17.50 20.08
C ARG A 211 1.03 -18.44 18.92
N THR A 212 1.03 -17.94 17.70
CA THR A 212 0.81 -18.75 16.49
C THR A 212 1.87 -19.84 16.35
N LEU A 213 3.15 -19.50 16.56
CA LEU A 213 4.24 -20.47 16.52
C LEU A 213 4.08 -21.57 17.59
N LEU A 214 3.69 -21.19 18.81
CA LEU A 214 3.44 -22.14 19.89
C LEU A 214 2.30 -23.12 19.55
N TYR A 215 1.21 -22.62 18.94
CA TYR A 215 0.09 -23.48 18.54
C TYR A 215 0.46 -24.37 17.35
N ALA A 216 1.20 -23.88 16.37
CA ALA A 216 1.73 -24.71 15.28
C ALA A 216 2.62 -25.85 15.79
N GLN A 217 3.48 -25.58 16.78
CA GLN A 217 4.32 -26.61 17.41
C GLN A 217 3.53 -27.63 18.24
N LYS A 218 2.50 -27.19 18.94
CA LYS A 218 1.64 -28.07 19.76
C LYS A 218 0.70 -28.93 18.91
N HIS A 219 0.32 -28.46 17.74
CA HIS A 219 -0.64 -29.11 16.85
C HIS A 219 -0.07 -29.33 15.45
N PRO A 220 1.02 -30.10 15.28
CA PRO A 220 1.76 -30.22 14.02
C PRO A 220 0.94 -30.86 12.87
N SER A 221 -0.14 -31.56 13.19
CA SER A 221 -1.08 -32.10 12.20
C SER A 221 -2.11 -31.07 11.70
N ASN A 222 -2.30 -29.97 12.43
CA ASN A 222 -3.24 -28.92 12.06
C ASN A 222 -2.51 -27.80 11.32
N GLN A 223 -2.55 -27.84 9.98
CA GLN A 223 -1.85 -26.87 9.12
C GLN A 223 -2.41 -25.44 9.20
N ILE A 224 -3.56 -25.24 9.84
CA ILE A 224 -4.20 -23.92 9.90
C ILE A 224 -3.33 -22.89 10.64
N PHE A 225 -2.55 -23.34 11.64
CA PHE A 225 -1.62 -22.45 12.33
C PHE A 225 -0.37 -22.15 11.49
N ASP A 226 0.03 -23.06 10.60
CA ASP A 226 1.08 -22.81 9.61
C ASP A 226 0.61 -21.75 8.59
N GLU A 227 -0.67 -21.78 8.20
CA GLU A 227 -1.27 -20.75 7.33
C GLU A 227 -1.36 -19.40 8.05
N LEU A 228 -1.80 -19.39 9.31
CA LEU A 228 -1.83 -18.17 10.11
C LEU A 228 -0.42 -17.58 10.31
N LEU A 229 0.58 -18.44 10.52
CA LEU A 229 1.97 -18.00 10.68
C LEU A 229 2.51 -17.37 9.38
N LEU A 230 2.15 -17.93 8.22
CA LEU A 230 2.47 -17.34 6.92
C LEU A 230 1.85 -15.95 6.80
N GLU A 231 0.56 -15.80 7.11
CA GLU A 231 -0.13 -14.51 7.09
C GLU A 231 0.54 -13.50 8.02
N VAL A 232 0.87 -13.88 9.25
CA VAL A 232 1.58 -13.04 10.22
C VAL A 232 2.93 -12.57 9.65
N PHE A 233 3.72 -13.44 9.01
CA PHE A 233 4.99 -13.04 8.40
C PHE A 233 4.80 -12.07 7.23
N LEU A 234 3.75 -12.25 6.43
CA LEU A 234 3.44 -11.35 5.30
C LEU A 234 3.06 -9.95 5.81
N GLN A 235 2.19 -9.88 6.82
CA GLN A 235 1.78 -8.60 7.43
C GLN A 235 2.96 -7.87 8.09
N GLN A 236 3.89 -8.63 8.69
CA GLN A 236 5.13 -8.09 9.26
C GLN A 236 6.21 -7.78 8.21
N LYS A 237 5.95 -8.00 6.92
CA LYS A 237 6.94 -7.88 5.82
C LYS A 237 8.20 -8.73 6.03
N LYS A 238 8.09 -9.83 6.77
CA LYS A 238 9.18 -10.79 7.02
C LYS A 238 9.25 -11.82 5.89
N TYR A 239 9.52 -11.38 4.68
CA TYR A 239 9.40 -12.18 3.45
C TYR A 239 10.26 -13.43 3.44
N THR A 240 11.49 -13.39 3.98
CA THR A 240 12.35 -14.58 4.08
C THR A 240 11.75 -15.66 5.00
N ALA A 241 11.08 -15.26 6.10
CA ALA A 241 10.38 -16.20 6.99
C ALA A 241 9.12 -16.75 6.31
N ALA A 242 8.37 -15.89 5.63
CA ALA A 242 7.22 -16.29 4.83
C ALA A 242 7.61 -17.29 3.74
N LEU A 243 8.75 -17.08 3.06
CA LEU A 243 9.25 -18.02 2.05
C LEU A 243 9.56 -19.40 2.62
N ARG A 244 10.20 -19.45 3.78
CA ARG A 244 10.45 -20.75 4.47
C ARG A 244 9.17 -21.47 4.81
N GLN A 245 8.16 -20.72 5.30
CA GLN A 245 6.86 -21.27 5.67
C GLN A 245 6.10 -21.79 4.45
N VAL A 246 6.00 -21.00 3.38
CA VAL A 246 5.27 -21.42 2.16
C VAL A 246 5.95 -22.60 1.47
N LYS A 247 7.30 -22.67 1.47
CA LYS A 247 8.04 -23.87 0.97
C LYS A 247 7.71 -25.13 1.78
N SER A 248 7.58 -24.99 3.10
CA SER A 248 7.20 -26.11 3.96
C SER A 248 5.79 -26.61 3.66
N LEU A 249 4.83 -25.69 3.50
CA LEU A 249 3.45 -25.99 3.13
C LEU A 249 3.36 -26.61 1.73
N ASP A 250 4.13 -26.08 0.77
CA ASP A 250 4.17 -26.59 -0.61
C ASP A 250 4.64 -28.04 -0.66
N LYS A 251 5.70 -28.39 0.08
CA LYS A 251 6.23 -29.75 0.17
C LYS A 251 5.22 -30.70 0.79
N ARG A 252 4.53 -30.29 1.86
CA ARG A 252 3.53 -31.13 2.55
C ARG A 252 2.30 -31.40 1.68
N ASN A 253 1.88 -30.41 0.90
CA ASN A 253 0.62 -30.43 0.16
C ASN A 253 0.79 -30.74 -1.33
N ASN A 254 2.03 -30.91 -1.82
CA ASN A 254 2.36 -31.09 -3.24
C ASN A 254 1.73 -30.01 -4.14
N ASN A 255 1.82 -28.75 -3.75
CA ASN A 255 1.19 -27.61 -4.45
C ASN A 255 1.98 -27.14 -5.70
N ASN A 256 2.97 -27.92 -6.15
CA ASN A 256 3.72 -27.70 -7.40
C ASN A 256 4.35 -26.29 -7.50
N GLY A 257 4.71 -25.69 -6.35
CA GLY A 257 5.38 -24.39 -6.29
C GLY A 257 4.49 -23.18 -6.58
N GLN A 258 3.19 -23.34 -6.78
CA GLN A 258 2.30 -22.22 -7.17
C GLN A 258 2.32 -21.08 -6.15
N ARG A 259 2.19 -21.40 -4.85
CA ARG A 259 2.20 -20.38 -3.78
C ARG A 259 3.59 -19.77 -3.58
N VAL A 260 4.65 -20.56 -3.80
CA VAL A 260 6.03 -20.05 -3.76
C VAL A 260 6.28 -19.06 -4.89
N LEU A 261 5.79 -19.36 -6.10
CA LEU A 261 5.83 -18.44 -7.24
C LEU A 261 5.12 -17.11 -6.95
N GLN A 262 3.93 -17.17 -6.36
CA GLN A 262 3.16 -15.98 -5.99
C GLN A 262 3.91 -15.12 -4.96
N LEU A 263 4.47 -15.75 -3.93
CA LEU A 263 5.27 -15.06 -2.93
C LEU A 263 6.54 -14.45 -3.53
N ALA A 264 7.25 -15.16 -4.40
CA ALA A 264 8.41 -14.64 -5.10
C ALA A 264 8.06 -13.39 -5.94
N SER A 265 6.91 -13.40 -6.62
CA SER A 265 6.41 -12.24 -7.36
C SER A 265 6.09 -11.06 -6.43
N LEU A 266 5.49 -11.31 -5.26
CA LEU A 266 5.25 -10.28 -4.24
C LEU A 266 6.58 -9.71 -3.70
N CYS A 267 7.59 -10.55 -3.50
CA CYS A 267 8.93 -10.11 -3.08
C CYS A 267 9.57 -9.17 -4.12
N VAL A 268 9.41 -9.43 -5.43
CA VAL A 268 9.88 -8.52 -6.48
C VAL A 268 9.21 -7.15 -6.36
N GLN A 269 7.89 -7.11 -6.17
CA GLN A 269 7.14 -5.86 -6.03
C GLN A 269 7.57 -5.04 -4.79
N ASN A 270 8.04 -5.72 -3.74
CA ASN A 270 8.54 -5.10 -2.51
C ASN A 270 10.07 -4.96 -2.49
N GLU A 271 10.75 -5.13 -3.63
CA GLU A 271 12.20 -4.97 -3.78
C GLU A 271 13.06 -5.98 -3.00
N GLU A 272 12.44 -7.04 -2.50
CA GLU A 272 13.09 -8.13 -1.78
C GLU A 272 13.68 -9.17 -2.74
N TYR A 273 14.59 -8.72 -3.60
CA TYR A 273 15.09 -9.50 -4.73
C TYR A 273 15.77 -10.80 -4.33
N ASN A 274 16.52 -10.82 -3.22
CA ASN A 274 17.20 -12.05 -2.75
C ASN A 274 16.18 -13.14 -2.38
N THR A 275 15.11 -12.76 -1.68
CA THR A 275 14.03 -13.67 -1.29
C THR A 275 13.25 -14.14 -2.53
N ALA A 276 13.03 -13.24 -3.50
CA ALA A 276 12.38 -13.59 -4.77
C ALA A 276 13.20 -14.62 -5.56
N ILE A 277 14.51 -14.39 -5.70
CA ILE A 277 15.46 -15.31 -6.37
C ILE A 277 15.38 -16.70 -5.74
N GLU A 278 15.49 -16.80 -4.41
CA GLU A 278 15.40 -18.08 -3.69
C GLU A 278 14.05 -18.78 -3.91
N GLY A 279 12.96 -18.02 -4.01
CA GLY A 279 11.63 -18.54 -4.31
C GLY A 279 11.53 -19.12 -5.72
N TYR A 280 12.00 -18.39 -6.72
CA TYR A 280 12.00 -18.87 -8.11
C TYR A 280 12.93 -20.07 -8.31
N GLU A 281 14.11 -20.07 -7.70
CA GLU A 281 15.05 -21.21 -7.76
C GLU A 281 14.43 -22.48 -7.16
N TYR A 282 13.68 -22.35 -6.07
CA TYR A 282 12.93 -23.48 -5.50
C TYR A 282 11.95 -24.07 -6.53
N VAL A 283 11.14 -23.23 -7.20
CA VAL A 283 10.17 -23.71 -8.18
C VAL A 283 10.84 -24.32 -9.41
N ILE A 284 11.93 -23.72 -9.89
CA ILE A 284 12.77 -24.28 -10.98
C ILE A 284 13.32 -25.65 -10.59
N GLY A 285 13.74 -25.81 -9.33
CA GLY A 285 14.26 -27.06 -8.78
C GLY A 285 13.24 -28.21 -8.74
N LEU A 286 11.94 -27.93 -8.80
CA LEU A 286 10.89 -28.97 -8.92
C LEU A 286 10.96 -29.71 -10.27
N GLY A 287 11.49 -29.06 -11.32
CA GLY A 287 11.76 -29.69 -12.62
C GLY A 287 10.96 -29.13 -13.80
N LYS A 288 11.44 -29.44 -15.01
CA LYS A 288 10.90 -28.91 -16.28
C LYS A 288 9.46 -29.34 -16.58
N SER A 289 8.98 -30.42 -16.00
CA SER A 289 7.63 -30.94 -16.21
C SER A 289 6.54 -30.13 -15.48
N TYR A 290 6.92 -29.26 -14.53
CA TYR A 290 5.96 -28.45 -13.79
C TYR A 290 5.53 -27.21 -14.58
N PRO A 291 4.23 -26.85 -14.56
CA PRO A 291 3.70 -25.71 -15.33
C PRO A 291 4.37 -24.37 -15.00
N ASN A 292 4.85 -24.23 -13.76
CA ASN A 292 5.47 -22.99 -13.26
C ASN A 292 6.97 -22.89 -13.57
N PHE A 293 7.57 -23.84 -14.27
CA PHE A 293 9.00 -23.86 -14.56
C PHE A 293 9.43 -22.64 -15.41
N LEU A 294 8.83 -22.42 -16.58
CA LEU A 294 9.15 -21.27 -17.44
C LEU A 294 8.83 -19.92 -16.79
N PRO A 295 7.64 -19.69 -16.19
CA PRO A 295 7.37 -18.47 -15.43
C PRO A 295 8.38 -18.19 -14.33
N SER A 296 8.87 -19.23 -13.65
CA SER A 296 9.89 -19.07 -12.59
C SER A 296 11.25 -18.70 -13.15
N GLN A 297 11.66 -19.25 -14.30
CA GLN A 297 12.89 -18.84 -14.98
C GLN A 297 12.83 -17.36 -15.37
N GLN A 298 11.70 -16.91 -15.91
CA GLN A 298 11.49 -15.51 -16.28
C GLN A 298 11.49 -14.58 -15.04
N GLY A 299 10.84 -15.01 -13.96
CA GLY A 299 10.83 -14.30 -12.69
C GLY A 299 12.23 -14.20 -12.06
N LEU A 300 13.02 -15.28 -12.14
CA LEU A 300 14.42 -15.28 -11.70
C LEU A 300 15.25 -14.27 -12.48
N ILE A 301 15.16 -14.28 -13.81
CA ILE A 301 15.85 -13.35 -14.70
C ILE A 301 15.47 -11.91 -14.36
N ASN A 302 14.18 -11.62 -14.22
CA ASN A 302 13.71 -10.28 -13.89
C ASN A 302 14.22 -9.83 -12.49
N SER A 303 14.22 -10.72 -11.50
CA SER A 303 14.73 -10.42 -10.16
C SER A 303 16.21 -10.11 -10.15
N LEU A 304 17.00 -10.92 -10.87
CA LEU A 304 18.45 -10.70 -11.04
C LEU A 304 18.69 -9.38 -11.78
N TYR A 305 17.95 -9.11 -12.85
CA TYR A 305 18.05 -7.87 -13.61
C TYR A 305 17.81 -6.65 -12.72
N LEU A 306 16.69 -6.63 -12.00
CA LEU A 306 16.35 -5.52 -11.11
C LEU A 306 17.38 -5.34 -9.98
N LYS A 307 17.86 -6.43 -9.39
CA LYS A 307 18.90 -6.40 -8.36
C LYS A 307 20.20 -5.78 -8.89
N THR A 308 20.65 -6.24 -10.07
CA THR A 308 21.91 -5.80 -10.68
C THR A 308 21.84 -4.36 -11.16
N THR A 309 20.73 -3.95 -11.83
CA THR A 309 20.61 -2.63 -12.44
C THR A 309 20.22 -1.51 -11.46
N LYS A 310 19.64 -1.84 -10.29
CA LYS A 310 19.41 -0.86 -9.21
C LYS A 310 20.66 -0.49 -8.43
N SER A 311 21.72 -1.28 -8.53
CA SER A 311 22.99 -0.93 -7.92
C SER A 311 23.63 0.27 -8.65
N ILE A 312 24.13 1.25 -7.93
CA ILE A 312 24.93 2.34 -8.50
C ILE A 312 26.17 1.80 -9.21
N LYS A 313 26.72 0.70 -8.71
CA LYS A 313 27.88 0.01 -9.27
C LYS A 313 27.49 -1.39 -9.73
N PRO A 314 26.87 -1.53 -10.92
CA PRO A 314 26.58 -2.84 -11.47
C PRO A 314 27.86 -3.66 -11.64
N ASN A 315 27.88 -4.87 -11.09
CA ASN A 315 29.04 -5.74 -11.21
C ASN A 315 29.05 -6.37 -12.62
N LYS A 316 30.14 -6.15 -13.38
CA LYS A 316 30.28 -6.69 -14.75
C LYS A 316 30.19 -8.22 -14.80
N GLU A 317 30.66 -8.90 -13.79
CA GLU A 317 30.57 -10.36 -13.69
C GLU A 317 29.13 -10.81 -13.50
N GLU A 318 28.36 -10.14 -12.63
CA GLU A 318 26.92 -10.42 -12.44
C GLU A 318 26.13 -10.14 -13.73
N VAL A 319 26.45 -9.06 -14.44
CA VAL A 319 25.86 -8.76 -15.76
C VAL A 319 26.14 -9.88 -16.74
N GLY A 320 27.39 -10.38 -16.81
CA GLY A 320 27.77 -11.51 -17.68
C GLY A 320 26.98 -12.78 -17.35
N VAL A 321 26.92 -13.15 -16.08
CA VAL A 321 26.13 -14.32 -15.62
C VAL A 321 24.65 -14.19 -15.98
N LEU A 322 24.09 -12.99 -15.88
CA LEU A 322 22.68 -12.75 -16.24
C LEU A 322 22.46 -12.86 -17.74
N ILE A 323 23.37 -12.33 -18.56
CA ILE A 323 23.34 -12.49 -20.03
C ILE A 323 23.36 -13.97 -20.39
N ASP A 324 24.23 -14.78 -19.80
CA ASP A 324 24.31 -16.23 -20.05
C ASP A 324 23.02 -16.95 -19.66
N LYS A 325 22.42 -16.62 -18.52
CA LYS A 325 21.13 -17.19 -18.10
C LYS A 325 20.01 -16.87 -19.08
N ILE A 326 19.97 -15.65 -19.61
CA ILE A 326 18.95 -15.27 -20.61
C ILE A 326 19.19 -16.02 -21.93
N ASN A 327 20.43 -16.12 -22.39
CA ASN A 327 20.77 -16.89 -23.59
C ASN A 327 20.34 -18.36 -23.45
N LEU A 328 20.64 -19.01 -22.32
CA LEU A 328 20.21 -20.38 -22.04
C LEU A 328 18.68 -20.54 -22.05
N LEU A 329 17.93 -19.55 -21.54
CA LEU A 329 16.47 -19.56 -21.60
C LEU A 329 15.99 -19.49 -23.06
N VAL A 330 16.57 -18.60 -23.86
CA VAL A 330 16.20 -18.35 -25.26
C VAL A 330 16.58 -19.54 -26.13
N ASP A 331 17.75 -20.13 -25.94
CA ASP A 331 18.20 -21.33 -26.67
C ASP A 331 17.27 -22.51 -26.42
N ALA A 332 16.76 -22.66 -25.21
CA ALA A 332 15.84 -23.75 -24.84
C ALA A 332 14.40 -23.55 -25.35
N ASN A 333 13.93 -22.30 -25.51
CA ASN A 333 12.53 -22.00 -25.80
C ASN A 333 12.30 -21.27 -27.14
N GLY A 334 13.37 -20.79 -27.79
CA GLY A 334 13.33 -20.01 -29.03
C GLY A 334 12.92 -18.54 -28.81
N THR A 335 13.02 -17.74 -29.87
CA THR A 335 12.55 -16.34 -29.90
C THR A 335 11.07 -16.33 -30.21
N ASN A 336 10.24 -16.00 -29.25
CA ASN A 336 8.78 -15.94 -29.38
C ASN A 336 8.16 -15.01 -28.30
N TYR A 337 6.83 -14.91 -28.31
CA TYR A 337 6.12 -14.01 -27.37
C TYR A 337 6.37 -14.33 -25.89
N ASN A 338 6.67 -15.60 -25.53
CA ASN A 338 6.98 -15.96 -24.13
C ASN A 338 8.38 -15.51 -23.69
N THR A 339 9.36 -15.47 -24.60
CA THR A 339 10.74 -15.09 -24.30
C THR A 339 11.04 -13.63 -24.58
N ALA A 340 10.13 -12.90 -25.21
CA ALA A 340 10.32 -11.50 -25.64
C ALA A 340 10.70 -10.55 -24.49
N ALA A 341 10.09 -10.68 -23.31
CA ALA A 341 10.43 -9.86 -22.16
C ALA A 341 11.86 -10.11 -21.65
N SER A 342 12.31 -11.37 -21.65
CA SER A 342 13.69 -11.71 -21.28
C SER A 342 14.70 -11.22 -22.33
N LEU A 343 14.33 -11.28 -23.62
CA LEU A 343 15.13 -10.73 -24.71
C LEU A 343 15.22 -9.20 -24.65
N TYR A 344 14.14 -8.51 -24.23
CA TYR A 344 14.18 -7.08 -24.00
C TYR A 344 15.20 -6.72 -22.90
N ARG A 345 15.20 -7.46 -21.78
CA ARG A 345 16.21 -7.28 -20.72
C ARG A 345 17.63 -7.57 -21.23
N LEU A 346 17.80 -8.59 -22.09
CA LEU A 346 19.08 -8.87 -22.72
C LEU A 346 19.55 -7.69 -23.57
N ALA A 347 18.65 -7.10 -24.36
CA ALA A 347 18.98 -5.94 -25.17
C ALA A 347 19.41 -4.74 -24.32
N GLU A 348 18.69 -4.43 -23.21
CA GLU A 348 19.09 -3.38 -22.28
C GLU A 348 20.47 -3.63 -21.68
N LEU A 349 20.75 -4.89 -21.26
CA LEU A 349 22.06 -5.26 -20.70
C LEU A 349 23.17 -5.09 -21.75
N GLN A 350 22.93 -5.49 -23.00
CA GLN A 350 23.92 -5.33 -24.07
C GLN A 350 24.20 -3.86 -24.42
N VAL A 351 23.13 -3.04 -24.45
CA VAL A 351 23.23 -1.61 -24.81
C VAL A 351 23.90 -0.80 -23.70
N PHE A 352 23.47 -0.94 -22.44
CA PHE A 352 23.86 -0.02 -21.37
C PHE A 352 24.92 -0.54 -20.40
N TYR A 353 25.10 -1.86 -20.31
CA TYR A 353 25.96 -2.48 -19.28
C TYR A 353 27.10 -3.35 -19.83
N ASN A 354 27.00 -3.81 -21.08
CA ASN A 354 28.00 -4.71 -21.71
C ASN A 354 28.71 -4.08 -22.92
N ASP A 355 28.54 -2.79 -23.16
CA ASP A 355 29.14 -2.03 -24.26
C ASP A 355 28.99 -2.69 -25.66
N ASN A 356 27.94 -3.51 -25.85
CA ASN A 356 27.68 -4.24 -27.09
C ASN A 356 26.36 -3.78 -27.74
N VAL A 357 26.32 -2.50 -28.11
CA VAL A 357 25.11 -1.85 -28.66
C VAL A 357 24.60 -2.56 -29.91
N GLY A 358 25.49 -3.06 -30.77
CA GLY A 358 25.12 -3.78 -31.99
C GLY A 358 24.32 -5.06 -31.72
N ALA A 359 24.70 -5.83 -30.70
CA ALA A 359 23.92 -7.00 -30.29
C ALA A 359 22.55 -6.58 -29.76
N GLY A 360 22.45 -5.52 -28.97
CA GLY A 360 21.18 -4.95 -28.49
C GLY A 360 20.24 -4.58 -29.64
N VAL A 361 20.75 -3.89 -30.66
CA VAL A 361 19.99 -3.52 -31.87
C VAL A 361 19.42 -4.77 -32.55
N ASN A 362 20.24 -5.77 -32.83
CA ASN A 362 19.80 -7.01 -33.49
C ASN A 362 18.71 -7.73 -32.70
N ILE A 363 18.83 -7.79 -31.37
CA ILE A 363 17.84 -8.40 -30.50
C ILE A 363 16.51 -7.64 -30.58
N LEU A 364 16.53 -6.31 -30.47
CA LEU A 364 15.31 -5.46 -30.51
C LEU A 364 14.61 -5.56 -31.84
N GLU A 365 15.34 -5.52 -32.96
CA GLU A 365 14.77 -5.73 -34.27
C GLU A 365 14.09 -7.11 -34.44
N SER A 366 14.68 -8.14 -33.82
CA SER A 366 14.09 -9.48 -33.80
C SER A 366 12.79 -9.52 -32.97
N ILE A 367 12.78 -8.88 -31.79
CA ILE A 367 11.58 -8.80 -30.96
C ILE A 367 10.45 -8.10 -31.71
N ILE A 368 10.70 -6.94 -32.30
CA ILE A 368 9.68 -6.15 -33.03
C ILE A 368 9.02 -6.95 -34.16
N LYS A 369 9.72 -7.88 -34.76
CA LYS A 369 9.20 -8.77 -35.81
C LYS A 369 8.45 -10.01 -35.26
N THR A 370 8.49 -10.25 -33.95
CA THR A 370 7.85 -11.40 -33.30
C THR A 370 6.32 -11.25 -33.30
N PRO A 371 5.56 -12.25 -33.80
CA PRO A 371 4.10 -12.15 -33.83
C PRO A 371 3.47 -12.25 -32.43
N ARG A 372 2.25 -11.74 -32.29
CA ARG A 372 1.40 -11.78 -31.08
C ARG A 372 1.91 -10.94 -29.90
N LEU A 373 2.87 -10.07 -30.07
CA LEU A 373 3.26 -9.10 -29.05
C LEU A 373 2.25 -7.96 -28.97
N GLN A 374 2.06 -7.44 -27.76
CA GLN A 374 1.22 -6.25 -27.54
C GLN A 374 1.87 -5.01 -28.16
N SER A 375 1.06 -4.13 -28.73
CA SER A 375 1.54 -2.90 -29.37
C SER A 375 2.31 -1.97 -28.41
N THR A 376 1.94 -1.94 -27.14
CA THR A 376 2.64 -1.21 -26.08
C THR A 376 4.06 -1.74 -25.87
N PHE A 377 4.23 -3.06 -25.77
CA PHE A 377 5.55 -3.67 -25.63
C PHE A 377 6.43 -3.47 -26.87
N ILE A 378 5.84 -3.52 -28.08
CA ILE A 378 6.56 -3.17 -29.33
C ILE A 378 7.01 -1.70 -29.30
N ALA A 379 6.19 -0.80 -28.75
CA ALA A 379 6.56 0.60 -28.61
C ALA A 379 7.72 0.79 -27.62
N GLU A 380 7.72 0.11 -26.49
CA GLU A 380 8.86 0.09 -25.56
C GLU A 380 10.15 -0.40 -26.24
N CYS A 381 10.06 -1.50 -27.03
CA CYS A 381 11.19 -1.99 -27.81
C CYS A 381 11.69 -0.95 -28.83
N LYS A 382 10.79 -0.20 -29.47
CA LYS A 382 11.18 0.88 -30.41
C LYS A 382 11.84 2.05 -29.70
N LEU A 383 11.39 2.42 -28.49
CA LEU A 383 12.03 3.47 -27.70
C LEU A 383 13.47 3.09 -27.34
N LEU A 384 13.67 1.87 -26.85
CA LEU A 384 15.00 1.35 -26.56
C LEU A 384 15.88 1.20 -27.81
N LEU A 385 15.30 0.78 -28.93
CA LEU A 385 16.00 0.71 -30.23
C LEU A 385 16.44 2.10 -30.71
N GLY A 386 15.60 3.11 -30.51
CA GLY A 386 15.97 4.51 -30.77
C GLY A 386 17.14 4.97 -29.92
N ASP A 387 17.15 4.65 -28.61
CA ASP A 387 18.27 4.94 -27.71
C ASP A 387 19.56 4.22 -28.18
N ALA A 388 19.44 2.95 -28.60
CA ALA A 388 20.57 2.18 -29.11
C ALA A 388 21.13 2.77 -30.42
N TYR A 389 20.27 3.18 -31.38
CA TYR A 389 20.70 3.86 -32.58
C TYR A 389 21.39 5.21 -32.26
N LEU A 390 20.85 5.98 -31.31
CA LEU A 390 21.44 7.24 -30.90
C LEU A 390 22.84 7.04 -30.27
N MET A 391 23.03 5.96 -29.49
CA MET A 391 24.36 5.58 -28.97
C MET A 391 25.36 5.24 -30.08
N GLN A 392 24.90 4.68 -31.20
CA GLN A 392 25.74 4.44 -32.38
C GLN A 392 25.96 5.68 -33.24
N GLY A 393 25.32 6.83 -32.94
CA GLY A 393 25.36 8.03 -33.74
C GLY A 393 24.37 8.03 -34.92
N ASN A 394 23.49 7.04 -35.02
CA ASN A 394 22.47 6.91 -36.07
C ASN A 394 21.23 7.76 -35.73
N VAL A 395 21.40 9.07 -35.76
CA VAL A 395 20.39 10.04 -35.32
C VAL A 395 19.07 9.91 -36.07
N TRP A 396 19.11 9.70 -37.39
CA TRP A 396 17.89 9.57 -38.20
C TRP A 396 17.06 8.34 -37.87
N ASP A 397 17.72 7.20 -37.63
CA ASP A 397 17.04 5.97 -37.25
C ASP A 397 16.41 6.11 -35.84
N ALA A 398 17.08 6.79 -34.92
CA ALA A 398 16.53 7.11 -33.61
C ALA A 398 15.27 7.99 -33.71
N LYS A 399 15.34 9.09 -34.49
CA LYS A 399 14.16 9.96 -34.80
C LYS A 399 13.00 9.16 -35.37
N LEU A 400 13.29 8.23 -36.29
CA LEU A 400 12.26 7.41 -36.91
C LEU A 400 11.58 6.51 -35.87
N MET A 401 12.33 5.86 -34.97
CA MET A 401 11.76 5.00 -33.92
C MET A 401 10.89 5.79 -32.95
N TYR A 402 11.39 6.91 -32.42
CA TYR A 402 10.63 7.77 -31.52
C TYR A 402 9.39 8.35 -32.22
N GLY A 403 9.52 8.82 -33.47
CA GLY A 403 8.39 9.38 -34.23
C GLY A 403 7.28 8.37 -34.53
N GLN A 404 7.62 7.09 -34.73
CA GLN A 404 6.62 6.02 -34.86
C GLN A 404 5.82 5.83 -33.58
N VAL A 405 6.47 5.84 -32.41
CA VAL A 405 5.82 5.66 -31.12
C VAL A 405 4.98 6.90 -30.77
N ASP A 406 5.51 8.12 -30.94
CA ASP A 406 4.79 9.39 -30.71
C ASP A 406 3.49 9.42 -31.56
N LYS A 407 3.58 9.06 -32.83
CA LYS A 407 2.41 9.03 -33.72
C LYS A 407 1.36 7.97 -33.31
N GLN A 408 1.80 6.80 -32.88
CA GLN A 408 0.91 5.68 -32.56
C GLN A 408 0.24 5.85 -31.18
N PHE A 409 0.93 6.46 -30.20
CA PHE A 409 0.52 6.58 -28.79
C PHE A 409 0.42 8.05 -28.34
N LYS A 410 -0.03 8.94 -29.23
CA LYS A 410 0.04 10.39 -29.09
C LYS A 410 -0.44 10.94 -27.73
N GLU A 411 -1.51 10.37 -27.18
CA GLU A 411 -2.13 10.83 -25.91
C GLU A 411 -1.70 9.99 -24.70
N ASP A 412 -0.93 8.92 -24.91
CA ASP A 412 -0.50 8.02 -23.87
C ASP A 412 0.89 8.35 -23.32
N ALA A 413 1.24 7.81 -22.16
CA ALA A 413 2.56 7.99 -21.54
C ALA A 413 3.72 7.59 -22.48
N LEU A 414 3.56 6.51 -23.26
CA LEU A 414 4.58 6.08 -24.22
C LEU A 414 4.81 7.10 -25.34
N GLY A 415 3.74 7.70 -25.86
CA GLY A 415 3.87 8.76 -26.86
C GLY A 415 4.50 10.04 -26.29
N GLN A 416 4.16 10.38 -25.06
CA GLN A 416 4.78 11.50 -24.35
C GLN A 416 6.27 11.25 -24.09
N GLU A 417 6.66 10.02 -23.72
CA GLU A 417 8.07 9.64 -23.59
C GLU A 417 8.81 9.72 -24.93
N ALA A 418 8.20 9.23 -26.02
CA ALA A 418 8.76 9.34 -27.36
C ALA A 418 8.97 10.79 -27.78
N LYS A 419 8.00 11.66 -27.51
CA LYS A 419 8.10 13.10 -27.77
C LYS A 419 9.20 13.75 -26.96
N PHE A 420 9.35 13.39 -25.67
CA PHE A 420 10.44 13.87 -24.84
C PHE A 420 11.82 13.44 -25.39
N LYS A 421 11.96 12.17 -25.81
CA LYS A 421 13.20 11.67 -26.43
C LYS A 421 13.52 12.41 -27.75
N ASN A 422 12.52 12.72 -28.57
CA ASN A 422 12.69 13.54 -29.77
C ASN A 422 13.12 14.99 -29.44
N ALA A 423 12.48 15.60 -28.42
CA ALA A 423 12.87 16.95 -27.96
C ALA A 423 14.32 16.96 -27.44
N LYS A 424 14.71 15.94 -26.66
CA LYS A 424 16.06 15.79 -26.15
C LYS A 424 17.08 15.57 -27.27
N LEU A 425 16.70 14.87 -28.33
CA LEU A 425 17.53 14.67 -29.50
C LEU A 425 17.75 16.00 -30.24
N SER A 426 16.69 16.84 -30.41
CA SER A 426 16.83 18.19 -31.00
C SER A 426 17.72 19.11 -30.15
N TYR A 427 17.63 18.99 -28.83
CA TYR A 427 18.55 19.64 -27.91
C TYR A 427 20.02 19.23 -28.16
N TYR A 428 20.29 17.93 -28.34
CA TYR A 428 21.64 17.43 -28.65
C TYR A 428 22.18 17.94 -30.00
N GLU A 429 21.29 18.20 -30.97
CA GLU A 429 21.63 18.79 -32.26
C GLU A 429 21.82 20.33 -32.20
N GLY A 430 21.52 20.95 -31.06
CA GLY A 430 21.59 22.41 -30.87
C GLY A 430 20.41 23.17 -31.45
N ASP A 431 19.31 22.49 -31.78
CA ASP A 431 18.04 23.11 -32.19
C ASP A 431 17.18 23.38 -30.96
N PHE A 432 17.57 24.40 -30.20
CA PHE A 432 16.97 24.70 -28.90
C PHE A 432 15.55 25.26 -29.02
N ASP A 433 15.24 26.02 -30.05
CA ASP A 433 13.88 26.54 -30.26
C ASP A 433 12.88 25.41 -30.51
N TRP A 434 13.25 24.44 -31.35
CA TRP A 434 12.41 23.29 -31.61
C TRP A 434 12.30 22.38 -30.37
N ALA A 435 13.40 22.11 -29.68
CA ALA A 435 13.41 21.35 -28.46
C ALA A 435 12.46 21.96 -27.42
N LYS A 436 12.57 23.26 -27.15
CA LYS A 436 11.74 24.01 -26.21
C LYS A 436 10.27 23.94 -26.58
N SER A 437 9.92 24.13 -27.85
CA SER A 437 8.54 24.05 -28.34
C SER A 437 7.90 22.68 -28.04
N GLN A 438 8.65 21.59 -28.18
CA GLN A 438 8.18 20.24 -27.85
C GLN A 438 8.06 20.01 -26.33
N LEU A 439 9.02 20.54 -25.56
CA LEU A 439 9.04 20.42 -24.10
C LEU A 439 7.89 21.21 -23.45
N ASP A 440 7.54 22.38 -23.99
CA ASP A 440 6.42 23.18 -23.49
C ASP A 440 5.08 22.42 -23.55
N ILE A 441 4.89 21.59 -24.58
CA ILE A 441 3.71 20.71 -24.67
C ILE A 441 3.72 19.64 -23.57
N LEU A 442 4.89 19.16 -23.18
CA LEU A 442 5.05 18.09 -22.20
C LEU A 442 4.99 18.55 -20.73
N LYS A 443 5.05 19.86 -20.46
CA LYS A 443 4.91 20.39 -19.07
C LYS A 443 3.60 20.00 -18.40
N THR A 444 2.56 19.68 -19.17
CA THR A 444 1.26 19.20 -18.71
C THR A 444 1.05 17.71 -18.99
N ALA A 445 2.14 16.94 -19.11
CA ALA A 445 2.07 15.51 -19.37
C ALA A 445 1.33 14.72 -18.27
N THR A 446 0.76 13.57 -18.62
CA THR A 446 -0.01 12.73 -17.71
C THR A 446 0.85 12.07 -16.63
N THR A 447 2.13 11.84 -16.89
CA THR A 447 3.07 11.34 -15.91
C THR A 447 3.91 12.46 -15.32
N GLN A 448 3.99 12.51 -13.99
CA GLN A 448 4.78 13.50 -13.28
C GLN A 448 6.28 13.45 -13.68
N LEU A 449 6.81 12.26 -13.92
CA LEU A 449 8.20 12.08 -14.32
C LEU A 449 8.51 12.76 -15.66
N ILE A 450 7.68 12.54 -16.70
CA ILE A 450 7.88 13.15 -18.01
C ILE A 450 7.71 14.66 -17.92
N SER A 451 6.72 15.15 -17.17
CA SER A 451 6.49 16.57 -16.95
C SER A 451 7.70 17.23 -16.28
N ASN A 452 8.23 16.64 -15.21
CA ASN A 452 9.39 17.17 -14.49
C ASN A 452 10.65 17.20 -15.39
N ASN A 453 10.92 16.10 -16.10
CA ASN A 453 12.05 16.05 -17.04
C ASN A 453 11.94 17.09 -18.16
N ALA A 454 10.72 17.34 -18.65
CA ALA A 454 10.47 18.34 -19.68
C ALA A 454 10.65 19.76 -19.13
N ILE A 455 10.21 20.04 -17.91
CA ILE A 455 10.42 21.33 -17.24
C ILE A 455 11.92 21.55 -17.00
N GLU A 456 12.62 20.56 -16.45
CA GLU A 456 14.06 20.65 -16.18
C GLU A 456 14.87 20.99 -17.45
N LEU A 457 14.65 20.23 -18.54
CA LEU A 457 15.36 20.47 -19.79
C LEU A 457 14.96 21.82 -20.44
N ALA A 458 13.70 22.23 -20.34
CA ALA A 458 13.26 23.51 -20.86
C ALA A 458 13.87 24.70 -20.08
N LEU A 459 13.99 24.59 -18.76
CA LEU A 459 14.66 25.61 -17.94
C LEU A 459 16.17 25.65 -18.21
N LEU A 460 16.82 24.48 -18.27
CA LEU A 460 18.23 24.40 -18.68
C LEU A 460 18.50 25.16 -19.98
N ILE A 461 17.69 24.96 -21.01
CA ILE A 461 17.81 25.67 -22.26
C ILE A 461 17.55 27.18 -22.04
N GLN A 462 16.48 27.55 -21.36
CA GLN A 462 16.06 28.94 -21.18
C GLN A 462 17.09 29.76 -20.41
N ASP A 463 17.64 29.22 -19.34
CA ASP A 463 18.57 29.92 -18.45
C ASP A 463 19.93 30.10 -19.10
N ASN A 464 20.27 29.27 -20.09
CA ASN A 464 21.57 29.24 -20.73
C ASN A 464 21.59 29.72 -22.21
N THR A 465 20.44 30.12 -22.79
CA THR A 465 20.37 30.69 -24.17
C THR A 465 19.95 32.16 -24.22
N GLY A 466 19.36 32.69 -23.14
CA GLY A 466 18.82 34.07 -23.13
C GLY A 466 19.87 35.15 -23.00
N LEU A 467 21.08 34.86 -22.57
CA LEU A 467 22.16 35.81 -22.31
C LEU A 467 23.25 35.82 -23.40
N ASP A 468 23.30 34.80 -24.23
CA ASP A 468 24.30 34.64 -25.30
C ASP A 468 23.69 34.90 -26.67
N THR A 469 24.39 35.67 -27.51
CA THR A 469 23.92 35.99 -28.85
C THR A 469 24.14 34.88 -29.87
N THR A 470 24.98 33.89 -29.55
CA THR A 470 25.39 32.84 -30.49
C THR A 470 24.96 31.43 -30.07
N GLU A 471 24.52 31.22 -28.83
CA GLU A 471 24.20 29.91 -28.24
C GLU A 471 25.35 28.88 -28.29
N ASP A 472 26.58 29.30 -28.60
CA ASP A 472 27.70 28.41 -28.87
C ASP A 472 28.12 27.64 -27.61
N ALA A 473 28.10 28.30 -26.44
CA ALA A 473 28.40 27.64 -25.17
C ALA A 473 27.42 26.53 -24.87
N MET A 474 26.13 26.78 -25.06
CA MET A 474 25.08 25.79 -24.82
C MET A 474 25.14 24.64 -25.83
N LYS A 475 25.50 24.89 -27.10
CA LYS A 475 25.69 23.84 -28.11
C LYS A 475 26.86 22.92 -27.74
N GLU A 476 27.99 23.48 -27.26
CA GLU A 476 29.11 22.69 -26.79
C GLU A 476 28.74 21.85 -25.53
N TYR A 477 27.97 22.44 -24.60
CA TYR A 477 27.49 21.71 -23.44
C TYR A 477 26.54 20.56 -23.82
N ALA A 478 25.55 20.80 -24.68
CA ALA A 478 24.65 19.78 -25.21
C ALA A 478 25.40 18.63 -25.91
N ALA A 479 26.45 18.98 -26.69
CA ALA A 479 27.34 18.00 -27.31
C ALA A 479 28.10 17.16 -26.24
N ALA A 480 28.56 17.79 -25.15
CA ALA A 480 29.20 17.05 -24.05
C ALA A 480 28.24 16.05 -23.39
N GLU A 481 26.98 16.46 -23.13
CA GLU A 481 25.95 15.53 -22.63
C GLU A 481 25.68 14.38 -23.62
N PHE A 482 25.62 14.67 -24.90
CA PHE A 482 25.44 13.66 -25.93
C PHE A 482 26.60 12.65 -25.95
N TYR A 483 27.86 13.12 -25.87
CA TYR A 483 29.02 12.22 -25.76
C TYR A 483 28.99 11.38 -24.49
N LEU A 484 28.52 11.92 -23.36
CA LEU A 484 28.34 11.12 -22.15
C LEU A 484 27.27 10.04 -22.34
N PHE A 485 26.16 10.37 -23.01
CA PHE A 485 25.13 9.39 -23.37
C PHE A 485 25.69 8.27 -24.23
N GLN A 486 26.52 8.59 -25.24
CA GLN A 486 27.21 7.63 -26.11
C GLN A 486 28.36 6.87 -25.44
N ASN A 487 28.57 7.02 -24.14
CA ASN A 487 29.71 6.46 -23.40
C ASN A 487 31.10 6.95 -23.88
N ASN A 488 31.14 8.08 -24.59
CA ASN A 488 32.39 8.70 -25.04
C ASN A 488 32.92 9.69 -23.99
N ILE A 489 33.41 9.10 -22.89
CA ILE A 489 33.88 9.85 -21.72
C ILE A 489 35.01 10.83 -22.08
N ALA A 490 35.90 10.44 -22.99
CA ALA A 490 37.05 11.25 -23.37
C ALA A 490 36.63 12.59 -24.01
N LYS A 491 35.77 12.53 -25.02
CA LYS A 491 35.25 13.75 -25.69
C LYS A 491 34.39 14.61 -24.76
N CYS A 492 33.55 13.99 -23.94
CA CYS A 492 32.77 14.71 -22.94
C CYS A 492 33.69 15.50 -21.99
N SER A 493 34.68 14.84 -21.43
CA SER A 493 35.64 15.47 -20.49
C SER A 493 36.47 16.59 -21.15
N GLU A 494 36.88 16.41 -22.41
CA GLU A 494 37.60 17.42 -23.17
C GLU A 494 36.78 18.70 -23.28
N ILE A 495 35.53 18.62 -23.74
CA ILE A 495 34.64 19.76 -23.87
C ILE A 495 34.40 20.45 -22.52
N LEU A 496 34.04 19.68 -21.48
CA LEU A 496 33.77 20.21 -20.13
C LEU A 496 34.97 20.94 -19.51
N ASN A 497 36.17 20.54 -19.86
CA ASN A 497 37.37 21.24 -19.38
C ASN A 497 37.66 22.51 -20.14
N LEU A 498 37.29 22.62 -21.42
CA LEU A 498 37.52 23.79 -22.24
C LEU A 498 36.45 24.85 -22.10
N LEU A 499 35.18 24.49 -21.83
CA LEU A 499 34.03 25.41 -21.76
C LEU A 499 34.29 26.62 -20.85
N PRO A 500 34.76 26.50 -19.59
CA PRO A 500 34.97 27.65 -18.70
C PRO A 500 36.03 28.61 -19.19
N PHE A 501 36.98 28.16 -20.01
CA PHE A 501 38.01 29.02 -20.60
C PHE A 501 37.52 29.73 -21.85
N LYS A 502 36.67 29.07 -22.66
CA LYS A 502 36.09 29.69 -23.87
C LYS A 502 35.00 30.71 -23.53
N TYR A 503 34.22 30.42 -22.47
CA TYR A 503 33.05 31.20 -22.07
C TYR A 503 33.09 31.52 -20.56
N PRO A 504 34.04 32.34 -20.08
CA PRO A 504 34.33 32.50 -18.65
C PRO A 504 33.24 33.15 -17.82
N ASN A 505 32.28 33.83 -18.44
CA ASN A 505 31.18 34.51 -17.77
C ASN A 505 29.80 33.87 -18.06
N HIS A 506 29.79 32.68 -18.62
CA HIS A 506 28.54 32.00 -18.93
C HIS A 506 27.89 31.36 -17.68
N THR A 507 26.58 31.23 -17.70
CA THR A 507 25.79 30.67 -16.59
C THR A 507 26.00 29.17 -16.33
N LEU A 508 26.51 28.40 -17.28
CA LEU A 508 26.67 26.92 -17.27
C LEU A 508 27.61 26.34 -16.19
N ASN A 509 27.95 27.08 -15.15
CA ASN A 509 28.95 26.61 -14.18
C ASN A 509 28.46 25.40 -13.32
N ASP A 510 27.24 25.48 -12.82
CA ASP A 510 26.63 24.40 -12.01
C ASP A 510 26.38 23.15 -12.87
N GLU A 511 25.89 23.31 -14.11
CA GLU A 511 25.69 22.24 -15.06
C GLU A 511 27.00 21.54 -15.44
N ILE A 512 28.08 22.31 -15.61
CA ILE A 512 29.41 21.73 -15.85
C ILE A 512 29.90 20.92 -14.67
N PHE A 513 29.71 21.42 -13.42
CA PHE A 513 30.06 20.66 -12.22
C PHE A 513 29.22 19.38 -12.11
N TYR A 514 27.92 19.48 -12.34
CA TYR A 514 27.00 18.35 -12.32
C TYR A 514 27.37 17.28 -13.36
N LEU A 515 27.62 17.70 -14.60
CA LEU A 515 27.98 16.77 -15.68
C LEU A 515 29.37 16.14 -15.43
N LYS A 516 30.35 16.88 -14.87
CA LYS A 516 31.63 16.32 -14.42
C LYS A 516 31.44 15.28 -13.32
N ALA A 517 30.52 15.52 -12.38
CA ALA A 517 30.17 14.53 -11.35
C ALA A 517 29.61 13.25 -11.97
N ARG A 518 28.71 13.35 -12.95
CA ARG A 518 28.17 12.21 -13.70
C ARG A 518 29.26 11.43 -14.46
N VAL A 519 30.24 12.13 -15.02
CA VAL A 519 31.42 11.50 -15.66
C VAL A 519 32.22 10.68 -14.65
N GLN A 520 32.53 11.24 -13.47
CA GLN A 520 33.27 10.55 -12.42
C GLN A 520 32.49 9.35 -11.91
N GLU A 521 31.19 9.49 -11.70
CA GLU A 521 30.32 8.40 -11.29
C GLU A 521 30.34 7.24 -12.31
N LYS A 522 30.23 7.55 -13.61
CA LYS A 522 30.26 6.56 -14.68
C LYS A 522 31.61 5.84 -14.79
N GLN A 523 32.69 6.49 -14.38
CA GLN A 523 34.03 5.90 -14.28
C GLN A 523 34.22 5.09 -12.99
N GLY A 524 33.30 5.14 -12.05
CA GLY A 524 33.40 4.47 -10.74
C GLY A 524 34.21 5.24 -9.70
N ASN A 525 34.53 6.51 -9.97
CA ASN A 525 35.27 7.40 -9.08
C ASN A 525 34.30 8.10 -8.11
N TYR A 526 33.62 7.33 -7.26
CA TYR A 526 32.48 7.79 -6.45
C TYR A 526 32.84 8.87 -5.43
N GLU A 527 34.03 8.85 -4.83
CA GLU A 527 34.47 9.91 -3.92
C GLU A 527 34.57 11.26 -4.64
N GLU A 528 35.15 11.28 -5.84
CA GLU A 528 35.28 12.51 -6.63
C GLU A 528 33.92 12.98 -7.18
N ALA A 529 33.08 12.06 -7.62
CA ALA A 529 31.70 12.35 -8.00
C ALA A 529 30.93 13.01 -6.86
N ASN A 530 31.04 12.46 -5.63
CA ASN A 530 30.39 12.99 -4.45
C ASN A 530 30.85 14.41 -4.10
N LYS A 531 32.15 14.71 -4.19
CA LYS A 531 32.69 16.07 -3.98
C LYS A 531 32.11 17.06 -4.99
N LEU A 532 32.02 16.65 -6.26
CA LEU A 532 31.48 17.51 -7.31
C LEU A 532 29.98 17.75 -7.13
N TYR A 533 29.19 16.74 -6.78
CA TYR A 533 27.77 16.91 -6.43
C TYR A 533 27.59 17.80 -5.21
N THR A 534 28.42 17.63 -4.17
CA THR A 534 28.41 18.52 -3.00
C THR A 534 28.67 19.98 -3.40
N ALA A 535 29.64 20.20 -4.28
CA ALA A 535 29.93 21.55 -4.77
C ALA A 535 28.74 22.19 -5.52
N VAL A 536 27.91 21.40 -6.21
CA VAL A 536 26.69 21.91 -6.89
C VAL A 536 25.68 22.39 -5.83
N TYR A 537 25.22 21.56 -4.91
CA TYR A 537 24.18 21.98 -4.00
C TYR A 537 24.62 22.97 -2.90
N GLU A 538 25.93 23.04 -2.57
CA GLU A 538 26.44 24.03 -1.61
C GLU A 538 26.67 25.41 -2.23
N LYS A 539 27.13 25.47 -3.49
CA LYS A 539 27.44 26.75 -4.15
C LYS A 539 26.32 27.30 -5.00
N TYR A 540 25.46 26.43 -5.52
CA TYR A 540 24.40 26.72 -6.47
C TYR A 540 23.06 26.15 -5.96
N GLY A 541 22.80 26.26 -4.64
CA GLY A 541 21.66 25.63 -3.98
C GLY A 541 20.28 26.14 -4.40
N GLU A 542 20.21 27.28 -5.12
CA GLU A 542 18.97 27.82 -5.68
C GLU A 542 18.77 27.46 -7.14
N ASP A 543 19.76 26.80 -7.79
CA ASP A 543 19.71 26.42 -9.18
C ASP A 543 19.03 25.05 -9.36
N ILE A 544 18.53 24.80 -10.55
CA ILE A 544 17.65 23.66 -10.89
C ILE A 544 18.28 22.28 -10.61
N LEU A 545 19.61 22.17 -10.66
CA LEU A 545 20.32 20.91 -10.47
C LEU A 545 20.68 20.60 -9.00
N ALA A 546 20.42 21.53 -8.07
CA ALA A 546 20.81 21.36 -6.65
C ALA A 546 20.16 20.13 -6.00
N ASP A 547 18.85 19.94 -6.20
CA ASP A 547 18.11 18.78 -5.66
C ASP A 547 18.62 17.47 -6.26
N ASN A 548 18.85 17.44 -7.57
CA ASN A 548 19.40 16.30 -8.27
C ASN A 548 20.81 15.93 -7.76
N ALA A 549 21.66 16.93 -7.54
CA ALA A 549 23.01 16.75 -7.01
C ALA A 549 22.98 16.22 -5.56
N LEU A 550 22.10 16.78 -4.70
CA LEU A 550 21.94 16.32 -3.33
C LEU A 550 21.43 14.87 -3.28
N TYR A 551 20.45 14.53 -4.09
CA TYR A 551 19.94 13.16 -4.21
C TYR A 551 21.02 12.16 -4.64
N ARG A 552 21.80 12.49 -5.69
CA ARG A 552 22.89 11.63 -6.17
C ARG A 552 23.99 11.47 -5.13
N SER A 553 24.40 12.55 -4.45
CA SER A 553 25.35 12.54 -3.35
C SER A 553 24.89 11.62 -2.21
N ALA A 554 23.62 11.73 -1.80
CA ALA A 554 23.05 10.90 -0.74
C ALA A 554 23.08 9.41 -1.10
N ILE A 555 22.70 9.06 -2.34
CA ILE A 555 22.72 7.67 -2.80
C ILE A 555 24.13 7.11 -2.86
N ILE A 556 25.11 7.86 -3.37
CA ILE A 556 26.53 7.44 -3.39
C ILE A 556 27.03 7.19 -1.97
N THR A 557 26.72 8.09 -1.04
CA THR A 557 27.12 7.97 0.36
C THR A 557 26.53 6.73 1.02
N LEU A 558 25.23 6.44 0.77
CA LEU A 558 24.53 5.31 1.39
C LEU A 558 24.91 3.95 0.81
N GLN A 559 25.27 3.86 -0.49
CA GLN A 559 25.46 2.57 -1.17
C GLN A 559 26.92 2.22 -1.44
N VAL A 560 27.83 3.20 -1.43
CA VAL A 560 29.22 3.00 -1.88
C VAL A 560 30.25 3.48 -0.88
N LEU A 561 30.04 4.62 -0.21
CA LEU A 561 30.96 5.20 0.77
C LEU A 561 30.57 4.86 2.20
#